data_89ec5bbfd5b8ed925563b34bc9402fb6
#
_entry.id   89ec5bbfd5b8ed925563b34bc9402fb6
#
_cell.length_a   1.000
_cell.length_b   1.000
_cell.length_c   1.000
_cell.angle_alpha   90.00
_cell.angle_beta   90.00
_cell.angle_gamma   90.00
#
_symmetry.space_group_name_H-M   'P 1'
#
loop_
_entity.id
_entity.type
_entity.pdbx_description
1 polymer ?
#
loop_
_entity_poly.entity_id
_entity_poly.type
_entity_poly.pdbx_seq_one_letter_code
_entity_poly.pdbx_strand_id
1 'polypeptide(L)'
;GNLDTRIRIGGKDRAALTHTIEAQLRSPQDKPLGRPVSESISRSEFNYVIGKGPVVDLALPWRKVSPWSAETPALYELEVSLRDDVGDVLETFRFWVGFRRIEIRDRELLVNGTAILIRGVNRHDHHPDSGRVMTREDIQKDILQMKRHNINAIRTSHYPNHSCFYDLCDELGMYVVDEANIEAHHHYARLGNEPVWANQFLSRGQRMVERDKNHPSIIMWSMGNETGFGPNHMAMTGWIKQYDPSRPIHNENAICEQGVQRLWNENQQGSDVICPMYPSVDDIIQHAKTSDDPRPLIMCEFAHAMGNSCGNLKEYWDAVETWHGLQGGFVWEWKDHGIRAESNGIEYWAYGGDFGEDRHDLNFVCDGLCWPDGAPHSSLIEYKKVIQPISVTRRSKHYRLTNKHDHIDLSGYDVSWYLLADGEVQRQGKLKPFKTPPGFYEDFNIDVGELAADRESVLRIEFRLREASNWAKSGHLVAWDQFLIGKSKKSERQARVGETPVRHSSGRLSNDDLAITFDNDNIRTVEIAGHVISTDSPQLNFWRAPMDNDGIKGWSGQEQKPLGSWQRDGLDQIDWQHDMVVEESSRRSF
;
A
#
# COMPACT_ATOMS: atom_id res chain seq x y z
N GLY A 1 6.89 17.24 25.60
CA GLY A 1 6.34 15.89 25.77
C GLY A 1 6.86 15.26 27.04
N ASN A 2 6.16 14.25 27.52
CA ASN A 2 6.65 13.38 28.57
C ASN A 2 6.93 12.02 27.95
N LEU A 3 7.98 11.34 28.41
CA LEU A 3 8.19 9.92 28.20
C LEU A 3 7.84 9.23 29.51
N ASP A 4 6.67 8.60 29.54
CA ASP A 4 6.23 7.83 30.70
C ASP A 4 6.70 6.38 30.50
N THR A 5 7.48 5.88 31.46
CA THR A 5 8.03 4.53 31.40
C THR A 5 7.51 3.71 32.54
N ARG A 6 7.13 2.46 32.24
CA ARG A 6 6.76 1.44 33.24
C ARG A 6 7.75 0.29 33.17
N ILE A 7 8.51 0.10 34.22
CA ILE A 7 9.59 -0.86 34.28
C ILE A 7 9.23 -1.94 35.29
N ARG A 8 9.19 -3.20 34.82
CA ARG A 8 8.97 -4.36 35.69
C ARG A 8 10.32 -5.00 36.03
N ILE A 9 10.59 -5.14 37.31
CA ILE A 9 11.78 -5.82 37.81
C ILE A 9 11.48 -7.30 37.96
N GLY A 10 12.28 -8.16 37.34
CA GLY A 10 12.18 -9.61 37.46
C GLY A 10 13.46 -10.16 38.09
N GLY A 11 13.39 -11.30 38.78
CA GLY A 11 14.58 -11.97 39.27
C GLY A 11 14.26 -13.05 40.34
N LYS A 12 15.12 -14.05 40.42
CA LYS A 12 15.04 -15.13 41.45
C LYS A 12 15.78 -14.73 42.72
N ASP A 13 16.73 -13.82 42.62
CA ASP A 13 17.52 -13.39 43.78
C ASP A 13 16.75 -12.34 44.57
N ARG A 14 16.40 -12.70 45.80
CA ARG A 14 15.66 -11.89 46.77
C ARG A 14 16.59 -11.28 47.84
N ALA A 15 17.90 -11.29 47.60
CA ALA A 15 18.88 -10.94 48.63
C ALA A 15 18.99 -9.43 48.84
N ALA A 16 18.86 -8.61 47.79
CA ALA A 16 18.96 -7.16 47.92
C ALA A 16 17.70 -6.57 48.56
N LEU A 17 17.87 -5.70 49.52
CA LEU A 17 16.79 -5.04 50.25
C LEU A 17 16.14 -3.91 49.51
N THR A 18 16.89 -3.23 48.64
CA THR A 18 16.45 -2.10 47.85
C THR A 18 17.14 -2.11 46.47
N HIS A 19 16.42 -1.76 45.43
CA HIS A 19 16.97 -1.55 44.10
C HIS A 19 16.61 -0.16 43.62
N THR A 20 17.49 0.48 42.85
CA THR A 20 17.21 1.75 42.21
C THR A 20 17.15 1.56 40.69
N ILE A 21 16.07 2.02 40.09
CA ILE A 21 15.93 2.16 38.64
C ILE A 21 16.30 3.57 38.28
N GLU A 22 17.22 3.72 37.31
CA GLU A 22 17.60 5.01 36.75
C GLU A 22 17.32 5.00 35.24
N ALA A 23 16.65 6.03 34.73
CA ALA A 23 16.36 6.20 33.32
C ALA A 23 16.97 7.51 32.80
N GLN A 24 17.70 7.42 31.68
CA GLN A 24 18.35 8.56 31.01
C GLN A 24 17.97 8.57 29.53
N LEU A 25 17.37 9.68 29.07
CA LEU A 25 17.15 9.90 27.63
C LEU A 25 18.42 10.47 26.99
N ARG A 26 18.75 9.99 25.79
CA ARG A 26 19.89 10.43 24.98
C ARG A 26 19.44 10.84 23.56
N SER A 27 20.15 11.82 23.00
CA SER A 27 19.95 12.19 21.59
C SER A 27 20.47 11.09 20.66
N PRO A 28 20.12 11.14 19.34
CA PRO A 28 20.70 10.22 18.33
C PRO A 28 22.23 10.25 18.25
N GLN A 29 22.87 11.30 18.78
CA GLN A 29 24.33 11.46 18.86
C GLN A 29 24.90 11.06 20.23
N ASP A 30 24.18 10.24 20.98
CA ASP A 30 24.54 9.72 22.32
C ASP A 30 24.82 10.81 23.38
N LYS A 31 24.22 12.00 23.23
CA LYS A 31 24.32 13.07 24.22
C LYS A 31 23.19 12.97 25.23
N PRO A 32 23.48 12.97 26.55
CA PRO A 32 22.43 12.98 27.57
C PRO A 32 21.50 14.17 27.40
N LEU A 33 20.22 13.91 27.49
CA LEU A 33 19.16 14.92 27.42
C LEU A 33 18.53 15.03 28.82
N GLY A 34 18.70 16.19 29.46
CA GLY A 34 18.27 16.41 30.84
C GLY A 34 19.09 15.64 31.88
N ARG A 35 18.55 15.56 33.09
CA ARG A 35 19.12 14.75 34.18
C ARG A 35 18.45 13.39 34.18
N PRO A 36 19.14 12.33 34.60
CA PRO A 36 18.51 11.04 34.82
C PRO A 36 17.39 11.15 35.86
N VAL A 37 16.37 10.35 35.70
CA VAL A 37 15.28 10.20 36.67
C VAL A 37 15.42 8.85 37.30
N SER A 38 15.32 8.78 38.64
CA SER A 38 15.48 7.52 39.35
C SER A 38 14.43 7.35 40.42
N GLU A 39 14.06 6.10 40.69
CA GLU A 39 13.19 5.69 41.80
C GLU A 39 13.73 4.43 42.41
N SER A 40 13.65 4.33 43.74
CA SER A 40 14.07 3.18 44.48
C SER A 40 12.87 2.36 44.92
N ILE A 41 12.95 1.06 44.75
CA ILE A 41 11.93 0.09 45.19
C ILE A 41 12.47 -0.82 46.26
N SER A 42 11.77 -0.88 47.38
CA SER A 42 12.14 -1.73 48.52
C SER A 42 11.53 -3.13 48.41
N ARG A 43 12.11 -4.11 49.11
CA ARG A 43 11.60 -5.48 49.13
C ARG A 43 10.18 -5.61 49.67
N SER A 44 9.74 -4.69 50.54
CA SER A 44 8.35 -4.67 51.08
C SER A 44 7.32 -4.36 49.99
N GLU A 45 7.70 -3.62 48.93
CA GLU A 45 6.83 -3.24 47.80
C GLU A 45 6.63 -4.39 46.80
N PHE A 46 7.45 -5.45 46.90
CA PHE A 46 7.26 -6.72 46.14
C PHE A 46 6.12 -7.59 46.71
N ASN A 47 5.36 -7.12 47.68
CA ASN A 47 4.30 -7.91 48.29
C ASN A 47 3.03 -7.87 47.42
N TYR A 48 2.77 -9.00 46.77
CA TYR A 48 1.67 -9.15 45.81
C TYR A 48 0.26 -9.07 46.41
N VAL A 49 0.12 -9.09 47.73
CA VAL A 49 -1.21 -9.11 48.35
C VAL A 49 -1.85 -7.74 48.40
N ILE A 50 -1.05 -6.68 48.44
CA ILE A 50 -1.54 -5.30 48.61
C ILE A 50 -0.87 -4.33 47.62
N GLY A 51 0.24 -4.71 46.99
CA GLY A 51 1.05 -3.83 46.13
C GLY A 51 0.92 -4.09 44.63
N LYS A 52 1.42 -3.14 43.86
CA LYS A 52 1.47 -3.20 42.40
C LYS A 52 2.45 -4.23 41.82
N GLY A 53 3.10 -5.03 42.67
CA GLY A 53 4.24 -5.86 42.30
C GLY A 53 5.50 -5.04 42.04
N PRO A 54 6.58 -5.66 41.53
CA PRO A 54 7.86 -4.99 41.31
C PRO A 54 7.81 -4.11 40.04
N VAL A 55 7.04 -3.05 40.08
CA VAL A 55 6.85 -2.11 38.95
C VAL A 55 7.20 -0.70 39.39
N VAL A 56 8.06 -0.05 38.63
CA VAL A 56 8.44 1.35 38.78
C VAL A 56 7.91 2.14 37.60
N ASP A 57 7.20 3.21 37.88
CA ASP A 57 6.72 4.17 36.88
C ASP A 57 7.60 5.43 36.97
N LEU A 58 8.32 5.77 35.88
CA LEU A 58 9.13 6.98 35.79
C LEU A 58 8.59 7.90 34.70
N ALA A 59 8.49 9.18 34.99
CA ALA A 59 8.17 10.20 34.02
C ALA A 59 9.43 11.04 33.71
N LEU A 60 9.89 10.99 32.46
CA LEU A 60 10.98 11.80 31.98
C LEU A 60 10.40 13.02 31.23
N PRO A 61 10.32 14.21 31.88
CA PRO A 61 9.78 15.39 31.23
C PRO A 61 10.80 15.96 30.24
N TRP A 62 10.36 16.11 28.98
CA TRP A 62 11.19 16.74 27.97
C TRP A 62 10.42 17.80 27.17
N ARG A 63 10.95 19.01 27.09
CA ARG A 63 10.23 20.15 26.50
C ARG A 63 10.48 20.35 25.00
N LYS A 64 11.53 19.77 24.42
CA LYS A 64 11.93 19.98 23.02
C LYS A 64 12.35 18.65 22.39
N VAL A 65 11.39 17.87 21.95
CA VAL A 65 11.63 16.69 21.14
C VAL A 65 11.14 16.94 19.72
N SER A 66 11.83 16.37 18.74
CA SER A 66 11.32 16.24 17.38
C SER A 66 10.34 15.08 17.36
N PRO A 67 9.08 15.29 16.97
CA PRO A 67 8.12 14.19 16.91
C PRO A 67 8.51 13.19 15.82
N TRP A 68 8.25 11.92 16.08
CA TRP A 68 8.41 10.83 15.11
C TRP A 68 7.21 10.78 14.17
N SER A 69 7.47 10.65 12.87
CA SER A 69 6.46 10.31 11.85
C SER A 69 7.10 9.46 10.76
N ALA A 70 6.30 8.87 9.86
CA ALA A 70 6.83 8.12 8.72
C ALA A 70 7.67 8.99 7.74
N GLU A 71 7.50 10.30 7.75
CA GLU A 71 8.27 11.26 6.95
C GLU A 71 9.49 11.81 7.69
N THR A 72 9.43 11.89 9.03
CA THR A 72 10.50 12.40 9.91
C THR A 72 10.70 11.44 11.09
N PRO A 73 11.37 10.29 10.89
CA PRO A 73 11.50 9.25 11.91
C PRO A 73 12.55 9.58 12.95
N ALA A 74 12.27 10.60 13.79
CA ALA A 74 13.17 11.06 14.83
C ALA A 74 13.15 10.10 16.03
N LEU A 75 14.25 9.42 16.27
CA LEU A 75 14.45 8.49 17.38
C LEU A 75 15.41 9.04 18.42
N TYR A 76 15.21 8.61 19.66
CA TYR A 76 16.02 8.89 20.83
C TYR A 76 16.38 7.57 21.51
N GLU A 77 17.51 7.51 22.19
CA GLU A 77 17.89 6.35 22.98
C GLU A 77 17.45 6.54 24.44
N LEU A 78 16.71 5.56 24.98
CA LEU A 78 16.39 5.46 26.40
C LEU A 78 17.31 4.41 27.02
N GLU A 79 18.17 4.84 27.95
CA GLU A 79 19.00 3.97 28.76
C GLU A 79 18.32 3.77 30.11
N VAL A 80 18.13 2.50 30.51
CA VAL A 80 17.55 2.12 31.80
C VAL A 80 18.55 1.26 32.54
N SER A 81 18.96 1.67 33.72
CA SER A 81 19.90 0.93 34.59
C SER A 81 19.24 0.49 35.86
N LEU A 82 19.48 -0.75 36.24
CA LEU A 82 19.15 -1.32 37.55
C LEU A 82 20.40 -1.27 38.43
N ARG A 83 20.27 -0.69 39.61
CA ARG A 83 21.35 -0.60 40.61
C ARG A 83 20.95 -1.35 41.91
N ASP A 84 21.94 -1.85 42.59
CA ASP A 84 21.77 -2.43 43.92
C ASP A 84 21.69 -1.37 45.03
N ASP A 85 21.68 -1.81 46.28
CA ASP A 85 21.59 -0.97 47.48
C ASP A 85 22.87 -0.19 47.78
N VAL A 86 24.03 -0.56 47.20
CA VAL A 86 25.30 0.17 47.31
C VAL A 86 25.55 1.08 46.11
N GLY A 87 24.69 1.03 45.09
CA GLY A 87 24.73 1.89 43.90
C GLY A 87 25.44 1.29 42.69
N ASP A 88 25.89 0.02 42.78
CA ASP A 88 26.52 -0.66 41.66
C ASP A 88 25.49 -1.02 40.57
N VAL A 89 25.88 -0.90 39.31
CA VAL A 89 25.00 -1.24 38.18
C VAL A 89 24.95 -2.76 38.02
N LEU A 90 23.75 -3.31 38.17
CA LEU A 90 23.49 -4.73 37.96
C LEU A 90 23.19 -5.06 36.52
N GLU A 91 22.41 -4.19 35.85
CA GLU A 91 21.94 -4.41 34.50
C GLU A 91 21.66 -3.05 33.81
N THR A 92 21.88 -2.98 32.50
CA THR A 92 21.54 -1.81 31.68
C THR A 92 20.89 -2.26 30.38
N PHE A 93 19.77 -1.61 30.04
CA PHE A 93 19.07 -1.76 28.78
C PHE A 93 19.06 -0.47 28.01
N ARG A 94 19.11 -0.56 26.68
CA ARG A 94 18.98 0.56 25.78
C ARG A 94 17.90 0.27 24.75
N PHE A 95 17.03 1.26 24.53
CA PHE A 95 15.90 1.18 23.62
C PHE A 95 15.84 2.43 22.76
N TRP A 96 15.48 2.25 21.48
CA TRP A 96 15.10 3.37 20.67
C TRP A 96 13.64 3.74 20.95
N VAL A 97 13.38 5.02 21.15
CA VAL A 97 12.03 5.56 21.42
C VAL A 97 11.73 6.73 20.51
N GLY A 98 10.49 6.84 20.06
CA GLY A 98 10.01 7.98 19.26
C GLY A 98 8.82 8.64 19.94
N PHE A 99 8.81 9.96 19.95
CA PHE A 99 7.71 10.73 20.53
C PHE A 99 6.64 10.99 19.47
N ARG A 100 5.45 10.50 19.68
CA ARG A 100 4.32 10.74 18.77
C ARG A 100 3.00 10.68 19.52
N ARG A 101 1.96 11.27 18.95
CA ARG A 101 0.58 11.18 19.43
C ARG A 101 -0.30 10.65 18.29
N ILE A 102 -1.16 9.68 18.61
CA ILE A 102 -2.14 9.12 17.69
C ILE A 102 -3.51 9.46 18.23
N GLU A 103 -4.41 9.92 17.38
CA GLU A 103 -5.77 10.31 17.72
C GLU A 103 -6.71 9.92 16.59
N ILE A 104 -7.95 9.62 16.93
CA ILE A 104 -9.07 9.62 15.98
C ILE A 104 -9.97 10.79 16.36
N ARG A 105 -10.19 11.69 15.42
CA ARG A 105 -11.05 12.86 15.59
C ARG A 105 -11.66 13.24 14.25
N ASP A 106 -12.94 13.60 14.28
CA ASP A 106 -13.66 14.07 13.11
C ASP A 106 -13.55 13.10 11.90
N ARG A 107 -13.69 11.81 12.14
CA ARG A 107 -13.55 10.75 11.13
C ARG A 107 -12.15 10.66 10.51
N GLU A 108 -11.13 11.08 11.20
CA GLU A 108 -9.74 11.04 10.74
C GLU A 108 -8.81 10.44 11.79
N LEU A 109 -7.88 9.61 11.32
CA LEU A 109 -6.72 9.16 12.07
C LEU A 109 -5.62 10.21 11.93
N LEU A 110 -5.18 10.74 13.06
CA LEU A 110 -4.17 11.79 13.11
C LEU A 110 -2.89 11.26 13.77
N VAL A 111 -1.75 11.65 13.21
CA VAL A 111 -0.43 11.49 13.83
C VAL A 111 0.13 12.89 14.10
N ASN A 112 0.46 13.16 15.36
CA ASN A 112 0.96 14.46 15.81
C ASN A 112 0.00 15.63 15.48
N GLY A 113 -1.30 15.35 15.46
CA GLY A 113 -2.34 16.33 15.19
C GLY A 113 -2.61 16.61 13.71
N THR A 114 -1.95 15.90 12.80
CA THR A 114 -2.15 15.97 11.34
C THR A 114 -2.84 14.70 10.86
N ALA A 115 -3.93 14.84 10.10
CA ALA A 115 -4.57 13.72 9.43
C ALA A 115 -3.63 13.13 8.38
N ILE A 116 -3.49 11.80 8.37
CA ILE A 116 -2.58 11.09 7.48
C ILE A 116 -3.36 10.26 6.46
N LEU A 117 -2.78 10.02 5.29
CA LEU A 117 -3.28 9.04 4.35
C LEU A 117 -2.45 7.76 4.42
N ILE A 118 -3.12 6.62 4.53
CA ILE A 118 -2.50 5.29 4.53
C ILE A 118 -2.24 4.87 3.08
N ARG A 119 -1.02 4.98 2.64
CA ARG A 119 -0.50 4.50 1.35
C ARG A 119 0.15 3.15 1.61
N GLY A 120 -0.69 2.15 1.89
CA GLY A 120 -0.28 0.92 2.55
C GLY A 120 -0.23 -0.31 1.66
N VAL A 121 0.46 -1.33 2.18
CA VAL A 121 0.46 -2.71 1.64
C VAL A 121 0.32 -3.71 2.78
N ASN A 122 -0.33 -4.84 2.51
CA ASN A 122 -0.26 -6.03 3.34
C ASN A 122 1.07 -6.74 3.11
N ARG A 123 1.68 -7.33 4.13
CA ARG A 123 2.97 -7.99 4.01
C ARG A 123 3.03 -9.27 4.82
N HIS A 124 3.36 -10.36 4.14
CA HIS A 124 3.83 -11.60 4.73
C HIS A 124 5.37 -11.65 4.83
N ASP A 125 5.89 -12.38 5.83
CA ASP A 125 7.29 -12.78 5.81
C ASP A 125 7.46 -13.89 4.77
N HIS A 126 8.12 -13.58 3.63
CA HIS A 126 8.38 -14.53 2.55
C HIS A 126 9.69 -14.24 1.82
N HIS A 127 10.48 -15.30 1.63
CA HIS A 127 11.70 -15.28 0.82
C HIS A 127 11.70 -16.47 -0.15
N PRO A 128 12.04 -16.31 -1.43
CA PRO A 128 11.89 -17.36 -2.43
C PRO A 128 12.74 -18.61 -2.20
N ASP A 129 13.82 -18.50 -1.43
CA ASP A 129 14.74 -19.61 -1.18
C ASP A 129 14.61 -20.20 0.23
N SER A 130 14.14 -19.43 1.22
CA SER A 130 14.05 -19.83 2.64
C SER A 130 12.63 -19.81 3.20
N GLY A 131 11.61 -19.55 2.36
CA GLY A 131 10.21 -19.53 2.76
C GLY A 131 9.92 -18.44 3.79
N ARG A 132 9.46 -18.84 4.98
CA ARG A 132 9.09 -17.90 6.06
C ARG A 132 10.28 -17.38 6.88
N VAL A 133 11.51 -17.81 6.60
CA VAL A 133 12.70 -17.37 7.31
C VAL A 133 13.35 -16.21 6.54
N MET A 134 13.29 -15.03 7.12
CA MET A 134 13.89 -13.83 6.56
C MET A 134 15.01 -13.29 7.42
N THR A 135 16.06 -12.76 6.79
CA THR A 135 17.12 -12.03 7.47
C THR A 135 16.73 -10.54 7.65
N ARG A 136 17.47 -9.82 8.51
CA ARG A 136 17.32 -8.36 8.64
C ARG A 136 17.51 -7.65 7.30
N GLU A 137 18.47 -8.11 6.50
CA GLU A 137 18.79 -7.56 5.19
C GLU A 137 17.65 -7.74 4.19
N ASP A 138 16.95 -8.88 4.20
CA ASP A 138 15.82 -9.14 3.31
C ASP A 138 14.62 -8.27 3.68
N ILE A 139 14.32 -8.15 4.97
CA ILE A 139 13.27 -7.26 5.47
C ILE A 139 13.60 -5.80 5.13
N GLN A 140 14.86 -5.40 5.29
CA GLN A 140 15.30 -4.04 4.94
C GLN A 140 15.14 -3.74 3.45
N LYS A 141 15.46 -4.71 2.56
CA LYS A 141 15.23 -4.55 1.11
C LYS A 141 13.76 -4.28 0.80
N ASP A 142 12.84 -5.07 1.39
CA ASP A 142 11.41 -4.87 1.22
C ASP A 142 10.99 -3.45 1.62
N ILE A 143 11.33 -3.02 2.84
CA ILE A 143 10.95 -1.70 3.36
C ILE A 143 11.54 -0.56 2.52
N LEU A 144 12.82 -0.67 2.13
CA LEU A 144 13.46 0.32 1.26
C LEU A 144 12.78 0.42 -0.10
N GLN A 145 12.34 -0.71 -0.66
CA GLN A 145 11.61 -0.72 -1.92
C GLN A 145 10.23 -0.10 -1.77
N MET A 146 9.50 -0.41 -0.70
CA MET A 146 8.23 0.23 -0.37
C MET A 146 8.37 1.76 -0.28
N LYS A 147 9.34 2.25 0.48
CA LYS A 147 9.65 3.70 0.59
C LYS A 147 9.92 4.35 -0.76
N ARG A 148 10.72 3.68 -1.62
CA ARG A 148 11.04 4.16 -2.98
C ARG A 148 9.84 4.18 -3.91
N HIS A 149 8.76 3.49 -3.55
CA HIS A 149 7.49 3.47 -4.26
C HIS A 149 6.38 4.27 -3.55
N ASN A 150 6.74 5.22 -2.68
CA ASN A 150 5.85 6.13 -1.97
C ASN A 150 4.90 5.45 -0.96
N ILE A 151 5.13 4.19 -0.63
CA ILE A 151 4.38 3.47 0.40
C ILE A 151 4.85 3.96 1.77
N ASN A 152 3.92 4.26 2.67
CA ASN A 152 4.19 4.78 4.01
C ASN A 152 3.68 3.89 5.15
N ALA A 153 2.95 2.81 4.83
CA ALA A 153 2.32 1.97 5.84
C ALA A 153 2.35 0.48 5.47
N ILE A 154 2.43 -0.38 6.49
CA ILE A 154 2.43 -1.84 6.36
C ILE A 154 1.44 -2.42 7.37
N ARG A 155 0.57 -3.36 6.93
CA ARG A 155 -0.16 -4.26 7.82
C ARG A 155 0.57 -5.59 7.85
N THR A 156 0.86 -6.08 9.07
CA THR A 156 1.57 -7.35 9.28
C THR A 156 0.61 -8.52 9.14
N SER A 157 0.12 -8.75 7.95
CA SER A 157 -0.84 -9.82 7.62
C SER A 157 -0.19 -11.21 7.76
N HIS A 158 -0.68 -12.15 8.54
CA HIS A 158 -1.71 -12.06 9.57
C HIS A 158 -1.12 -12.53 10.90
N TYR A 159 0.00 -11.96 11.30
CA TYR A 159 0.79 -12.30 12.50
C TYR A 159 1.84 -11.21 12.80
N PRO A 160 2.26 -11.05 14.05
CA PRO A 160 3.39 -10.17 14.38
C PRO A 160 4.66 -10.63 13.68
N ASN A 161 5.32 -9.72 12.96
CA ASN A 161 6.53 -10.03 12.19
C ASN A 161 7.76 -10.24 13.08
N HIS A 162 8.91 -10.55 12.48
CA HIS A 162 10.20 -10.65 13.19
C HIS A 162 10.53 -9.32 13.89
N SER A 163 11.12 -9.35 15.09
CA SER A 163 11.35 -8.13 15.89
C SER A 163 12.15 -7.05 15.14
N CYS A 164 13.15 -7.42 14.36
CA CYS A 164 13.93 -6.44 13.59
C CYS A 164 13.12 -5.71 12.51
N PHE A 165 11.94 -6.21 12.11
CA PHE A 165 11.04 -5.50 11.20
C PHE A 165 10.57 -4.18 11.82
N TYR A 166 10.19 -4.19 13.10
CA TYR A 166 9.71 -2.99 13.79
C TYR A 166 10.85 -1.99 14.00
N ASP A 167 12.06 -2.45 14.36
CA ASP A 167 13.24 -1.60 14.42
C ASP A 167 13.48 -0.87 13.09
N LEU A 168 13.40 -1.60 11.98
CA LEU A 168 13.56 -1.04 10.64
C LEU A 168 12.42 -0.06 10.27
N CYS A 169 11.18 -0.35 10.68
CA CYS A 169 10.07 0.58 10.49
C CYS A 169 10.23 1.86 11.30
N ASP A 170 10.75 1.75 12.52
CA ASP A 170 11.07 2.91 13.36
C ASP A 170 12.19 3.77 12.74
N GLU A 171 13.27 3.14 12.26
CA GLU A 171 14.44 3.78 11.67
C GLU A 171 14.16 4.43 10.31
N LEU A 172 13.41 3.73 9.44
CA LEU A 172 13.15 4.14 8.06
C LEU A 172 11.87 4.98 7.91
N GLY A 173 11.02 4.99 8.93
CA GLY A 173 9.76 5.73 8.95
C GLY A 173 8.65 5.03 8.15
N MET A 174 8.06 3.98 8.74
CA MET A 174 6.87 3.29 8.22
C MET A 174 5.81 3.24 9.30
N TYR A 175 4.57 3.55 8.97
CA TYR A 175 3.44 3.26 9.86
C TYR A 175 3.15 1.76 9.83
N VAL A 176 2.82 1.18 10.99
CA VAL A 176 2.55 -0.25 11.12
C VAL A 176 1.18 -0.46 11.77
N VAL A 177 0.38 -1.32 11.16
CA VAL A 177 -0.75 -1.99 11.80
C VAL A 177 -0.26 -3.37 12.19
N ASP A 178 0.00 -3.56 13.49
CA ASP A 178 0.53 -4.81 14.01
C ASP A 178 -0.61 -5.76 14.35
N GLU A 179 -0.60 -6.97 13.76
CA GLU A 179 -1.73 -7.88 13.78
C GLU A 179 -1.46 -9.13 14.61
N ALA A 180 -2.39 -9.45 15.49
CA ALA A 180 -2.37 -10.68 16.25
C ALA A 180 -2.54 -11.89 15.32
N ASN A 181 -1.78 -12.99 15.58
CA ASN A 181 -1.87 -14.20 14.77
C ASN A 181 -3.15 -14.99 15.05
N ILE A 182 -4.26 -14.37 14.69
CA ILE A 182 -5.62 -14.92 14.77
C ILE A 182 -6.18 -14.91 13.36
N GLU A 183 -6.13 -16.06 12.71
CA GLU A 183 -6.65 -16.33 11.38
C GLU A 183 -7.39 -17.66 11.43
N ALA A 184 -8.65 -17.70 11.04
CA ALA A 184 -9.46 -18.92 11.08
C ALA A 184 -10.55 -18.94 10.00
N HIS A 185 -10.19 -18.59 8.78
CA HIS A 185 -11.06 -18.43 7.62
C HIS A 185 -12.03 -19.61 7.43
N HIS A 186 -11.55 -20.87 7.55
CA HIS A 186 -12.39 -22.06 7.44
C HIS A 186 -13.42 -22.23 8.57
N HIS A 187 -13.11 -21.75 9.79
CA HIS A 187 -13.97 -21.89 10.97
C HIS A 187 -14.75 -20.63 11.32
N TYR A 188 -14.74 -19.68 10.48
CA TYR A 188 -15.29 -18.33 10.58
C TYR A 188 -16.38 -18.16 11.67
N ALA A 189 -16.25 -17.14 12.52
CA ALA A 189 -17.08 -16.85 13.68
C ALA A 189 -17.11 -17.91 14.80
N ARG A 190 -16.82 -19.18 14.52
CA ARG A 190 -16.88 -20.23 15.52
C ARG A 190 -15.87 -20.01 16.66
N LEU A 191 -14.58 -19.83 16.33
CA LEU A 191 -13.53 -19.70 17.33
C LEU A 191 -13.68 -18.41 18.15
N GLY A 192 -14.14 -17.33 17.55
CA GLY A 192 -14.41 -16.05 18.22
C GLY A 192 -15.52 -16.16 19.28
N ASN A 193 -16.42 -17.14 19.15
CA ASN A 193 -17.59 -17.33 19.99
C ASN A 193 -17.48 -18.50 20.99
N GLU A 194 -16.59 -19.45 20.79
CA GLU A 194 -16.43 -20.61 21.69
C GLU A 194 -15.55 -20.25 22.90
N PRO A 195 -16.04 -20.42 24.15
CA PRO A 195 -15.30 -20.05 25.38
C PRO A 195 -13.97 -20.81 25.54
N VAL A 196 -13.83 -22.00 24.98
CA VAL A 196 -12.60 -22.81 25.03
C VAL A 196 -11.41 -22.11 24.37
N TRP A 197 -11.64 -21.20 23.46
CA TRP A 197 -10.62 -20.43 22.74
C TRP A 197 -10.27 -19.09 23.39
N ALA A 198 -10.97 -18.67 24.44
CA ALA A 198 -10.80 -17.35 25.05
C ALA A 198 -9.34 -17.05 25.46
N ASN A 199 -8.67 -18.02 26.11
CA ASN A 199 -7.29 -17.85 26.52
C ASN A 199 -6.32 -17.74 25.35
N GLN A 200 -6.58 -18.43 24.23
CA GLN A 200 -5.76 -18.38 23.02
C GLN A 200 -5.83 -17.01 22.36
N PHE A 201 -7.04 -16.45 22.26
CA PHE A 201 -7.22 -15.08 21.74
C PHE A 201 -6.50 -14.07 22.62
N LEU A 202 -6.80 -14.08 23.92
CA LEU A 202 -6.22 -13.13 24.87
C LEU A 202 -4.69 -13.23 24.90
N SER A 203 -4.13 -14.42 24.97
CA SER A 203 -2.67 -14.61 25.06
C SER A 203 -1.92 -14.17 23.80
N ARG A 204 -2.52 -14.30 22.60
CA ARG A 204 -1.92 -13.81 21.36
C ARG A 204 -1.87 -12.28 21.33
N GLY A 205 -2.98 -11.63 21.65
CA GLY A 205 -3.01 -10.17 21.75
C GLY A 205 -2.07 -9.63 22.82
N GLN A 206 -2.03 -10.26 23.99
CA GLN A 206 -1.11 -9.88 25.07
C GLN A 206 0.36 -9.98 24.65
N ARG A 207 0.78 -11.10 24.06
CA ARG A 207 2.16 -11.32 23.63
C ARG A 207 2.59 -10.32 22.55
N MET A 208 1.71 -10.02 21.58
CA MET A 208 1.95 -9.01 20.55
C MET A 208 2.21 -7.66 21.22
N VAL A 209 1.26 -7.17 21.98
CA VAL A 209 1.34 -5.83 22.60
C VAL A 209 2.51 -5.73 23.60
N GLU A 210 2.71 -6.73 24.45
CA GLU A 210 3.82 -6.70 25.43
C GLU A 210 5.19 -6.72 24.76
N ARG A 211 5.35 -7.42 23.63
CA ARG A 211 6.59 -7.45 22.87
C ARG A 211 6.85 -6.12 22.14
N ASP A 212 5.81 -5.60 21.46
CA ASP A 212 6.01 -4.58 20.42
C ASP A 212 5.60 -3.15 20.83
N LYS A 213 5.05 -2.96 22.03
CA LYS A 213 4.53 -1.67 22.53
C LYS A 213 5.50 -0.48 22.48
N ASN A 214 6.81 -0.73 22.47
CA ASN A 214 7.81 0.34 22.50
C ASN A 214 8.11 0.93 21.12
N HIS A 215 7.62 0.33 20.04
CA HIS A 215 7.86 0.79 18.68
C HIS A 215 6.95 1.99 18.32
N PRO A 216 7.52 3.17 17.99
CA PRO A 216 6.73 4.34 17.57
C PRO A 216 6.06 4.14 16.22
N SER A 217 6.58 3.27 15.35
CA SER A 217 6.00 2.93 14.05
C SER A 217 4.62 2.30 14.15
N ILE A 218 4.33 1.54 15.20
CA ILE A 218 3.02 0.91 15.40
C ILE A 218 1.99 1.97 15.74
N ILE A 219 1.02 2.17 14.86
CA ILE A 219 -0.04 3.18 15.01
C ILE A 219 -1.41 2.58 15.34
N MET A 220 -1.62 1.29 15.11
CA MET A 220 -2.84 0.55 15.46
C MET A 220 -2.51 -0.88 15.87
N TRP A 221 -3.32 -1.44 16.76
CA TRP A 221 -3.32 -2.86 17.11
C TRP A 221 -4.44 -3.58 16.37
N SER A 222 -4.11 -4.60 15.58
CA SER A 222 -5.09 -5.40 14.86
C SER A 222 -5.42 -6.70 15.58
N MET A 223 -6.73 -7.02 15.63
CA MET A 223 -7.25 -8.15 16.40
C MET A 223 -7.22 -9.49 15.64
N GLY A 224 -6.61 -9.51 14.47
CA GLY A 224 -6.55 -10.69 13.60
C GLY A 224 -7.36 -10.51 12.32
N ASN A 225 -7.48 -11.59 11.56
CA ASN A 225 -8.05 -11.62 10.23
C ASN A 225 -9.10 -12.74 10.11
N GLU A 226 -10.14 -12.53 9.30
CA GLU A 226 -11.11 -13.51 8.78
C GLU A 226 -11.51 -14.64 9.75
N THR A 227 -11.72 -14.28 11.01
CA THR A 227 -12.06 -15.24 12.09
C THR A 227 -13.49 -15.08 12.58
N GLY A 228 -14.19 -14.05 12.08
CA GLY A 228 -15.50 -13.64 12.58
C GLY A 228 -15.43 -12.98 13.95
N PHE A 229 -16.45 -12.21 14.29
CA PHE A 229 -16.48 -11.43 15.52
C PHE A 229 -17.18 -12.17 16.67
N GLY A 230 -16.68 -12.00 17.90
CA GLY A 230 -17.28 -12.62 19.07
C GLY A 230 -16.68 -12.16 20.41
N PRO A 231 -17.19 -12.72 21.53
CA PRO A 231 -16.77 -12.40 22.89
C PRO A 231 -15.25 -12.51 23.13
N ASN A 232 -14.56 -13.44 22.44
CA ASN A 232 -13.12 -13.64 22.59
C ASN A 232 -12.34 -12.43 22.02
N HIS A 233 -12.79 -11.85 20.92
CA HIS A 233 -12.24 -10.58 20.40
C HIS A 233 -12.51 -9.42 21.37
N MET A 234 -13.73 -9.33 21.94
CA MET A 234 -14.08 -8.28 22.89
C MET A 234 -13.23 -8.33 24.15
N ALA A 235 -12.95 -9.53 24.67
CA ALA A 235 -12.08 -9.70 25.84
C ALA A 235 -10.65 -9.22 25.55
N MET A 236 -10.10 -9.58 24.38
CA MET A 236 -8.79 -9.13 23.94
C MET A 236 -8.75 -7.61 23.72
N THR A 237 -9.74 -7.05 23.01
CA THR A 237 -9.89 -5.60 22.79
C THR A 237 -9.94 -4.84 24.10
N GLY A 238 -10.74 -5.29 25.07
CA GLY A 238 -10.85 -4.67 26.38
C GLY A 238 -9.53 -4.67 27.15
N TRP A 239 -8.78 -5.78 27.10
CA TRP A 239 -7.47 -5.85 27.73
C TRP A 239 -6.48 -4.88 27.06
N ILE A 240 -6.41 -4.86 25.72
CA ILE A 240 -5.48 -3.99 24.99
C ILE A 240 -5.78 -2.50 25.25
N LYS A 241 -7.05 -2.08 25.16
CA LYS A 241 -7.45 -0.68 25.44
C LYS A 241 -7.10 -0.25 26.86
N GLN A 242 -7.16 -1.15 27.84
CA GLN A 242 -6.74 -0.87 29.21
C GLN A 242 -5.23 -0.83 29.38
N TYR A 243 -4.50 -1.70 28.68
CA TYR A 243 -3.04 -1.82 28.79
C TYR A 243 -2.30 -0.73 27.99
N ASP A 244 -2.73 -0.47 26.77
CA ASP A 244 -2.19 0.56 25.88
C ASP A 244 -3.32 1.43 25.28
N PRO A 245 -3.79 2.45 25.99
CA PRO A 245 -4.81 3.36 25.48
C PRO A 245 -4.28 4.35 24.42
N SER A 246 -2.99 4.30 24.09
CA SER A 246 -2.35 5.25 23.18
C SER A 246 -2.52 4.92 21.70
N ARG A 247 -3.01 3.71 21.39
CA ARG A 247 -3.21 3.23 20.02
C ARG A 247 -4.63 2.73 19.81
N PRO A 248 -5.28 3.11 18.70
CA PRO A 248 -6.59 2.60 18.33
C PRO A 248 -6.54 1.12 17.94
N ILE A 249 -7.70 0.49 18.01
CA ILE A 249 -7.95 -0.89 17.63
C ILE A 249 -8.43 -0.95 16.18
N HIS A 250 -7.78 -1.82 15.40
CA HIS A 250 -8.18 -2.25 14.08
C HIS A 250 -8.77 -3.67 14.18
N ASN A 251 -9.96 -3.90 13.67
CA ASN A 251 -10.59 -5.22 13.72
C ASN A 251 -11.63 -5.36 12.60
N GLU A 252 -11.21 -5.95 11.47
CA GLU A 252 -12.12 -6.18 10.35
C GLU A 252 -13.28 -7.10 10.71
N ASN A 253 -13.04 -8.09 11.59
CA ASN A 253 -14.07 -9.02 12.02
C ASN A 253 -15.27 -8.32 12.69
N ALA A 254 -15.05 -7.14 13.29
CA ALA A 254 -16.12 -6.37 13.95
C ALA A 254 -17.05 -5.64 12.97
N ILE A 255 -16.63 -5.47 11.71
CA ILE A 255 -17.37 -4.75 10.68
C ILE A 255 -17.82 -5.63 9.52
N CYS A 256 -17.42 -6.90 9.52
CA CYS A 256 -17.78 -7.90 8.52
C CYS A 256 -18.55 -9.04 9.16
N GLU A 257 -19.64 -9.47 8.54
CA GLU A 257 -20.29 -10.74 8.83
C GLU A 257 -20.04 -11.70 7.67
N GLN A 258 -19.99 -12.99 7.93
CA GLN A 258 -19.67 -14.01 6.94
C GLN A 258 -20.49 -13.82 5.64
N GLY A 259 -19.82 -13.42 4.56
CA GLY A 259 -20.42 -13.20 3.25
C GLY A 259 -21.19 -11.89 3.07
N VAL A 260 -21.24 -11.00 4.07
CA VAL A 260 -21.90 -9.69 4.00
C VAL A 260 -20.99 -8.60 4.53
N GLN A 261 -20.35 -7.85 3.66
CA GLN A 261 -19.42 -6.76 4.00
C GLN A 261 -20.09 -5.47 4.50
N ARG A 262 -21.27 -5.49 5.14
CA ARG A 262 -22.06 -4.25 5.34
C ARG A 262 -22.42 -3.92 6.76
N LEU A 263 -21.69 -4.40 7.76
CA LEU A 263 -21.88 -4.00 9.16
C LEU A 263 -20.97 -2.82 9.56
N TRP A 264 -20.61 -1.95 8.61
CA TRP A 264 -19.61 -0.90 8.84
C TRP A 264 -19.99 0.05 9.98
N ASN A 265 -21.26 0.32 10.16
CA ASN A 265 -21.76 1.21 11.22
C ASN A 265 -22.06 0.48 12.54
N GLU A 266 -21.81 -0.84 12.60
CA GLU A 266 -22.09 -1.65 13.78
C GLU A 266 -20.82 -1.94 14.60
N ASN A 267 -20.98 -2.58 15.77
CA ASN A 267 -19.90 -3.06 16.61
C ASN A 267 -18.78 -2.05 16.89
N GLN A 268 -19.12 -0.77 17.08
CA GLN A 268 -18.15 0.31 17.33
C GLN A 268 -17.22 0.04 18.53
N GLN A 269 -17.63 -0.80 19.48
CA GLN A 269 -16.77 -1.19 20.59
C GLN A 269 -15.66 -2.15 20.19
N GLY A 270 -15.82 -2.87 19.07
CA GLY A 270 -14.88 -3.88 18.58
C GLY A 270 -13.77 -3.33 17.69
N SER A 271 -13.97 -2.16 17.07
CA SER A 271 -12.99 -1.51 16.20
C SER A 271 -13.11 0.01 16.26
N ASP A 272 -11.98 0.69 16.37
CA ASP A 272 -11.92 2.15 16.36
C ASP A 272 -11.82 2.74 14.94
N VAL A 273 -11.70 1.87 13.92
CA VAL A 273 -11.68 2.23 12.50
C VAL A 273 -12.65 1.33 11.72
N ILE A 274 -13.17 1.83 10.61
CA ILE A 274 -13.92 1.03 9.64
C ILE A 274 -12.89 0.49 8.65
N CYS A 275 -12.66 -0.82 8.65
CA CYS A 275 -11.57 -1.46 7.91
C CYS A 275 -12.07 -2.60 7.01
N PRO A 276 -12.81 -2.28 5.93
CA PRO A 276 -13.37 -3.28 5.04
C PRO A 276 -12.33 -3.96 4.17
N MET A 277 -12.64 -5.21 3.75
CA MET A 277 -11.94 -5.95 2.72
C MET A 277 -12.62 -5.74 1.36
N TYR A 278 -11.83 -5.43 0.35
CA TYR A 278 -12.25 -5.34 -1.05
C TYR A 278 -13.59 -4.62 -1.29
N PRO A 279 -13.88 -3.50 -0.60
CA PRO A 279 -15.08 -2.73 -0.91
C PRO A 279 -14.98 -2.18 -2.33
N SER A 280 -16.11 -2.00 -3.01
CA SER A 280 -16.08 -1.27 -4.28
C SER A 280 -15.79 0.22 -4.08
N VAL A 281 -15.34 0.91 -5.11
CA VAL A 281 -15.15 2.37 -5.09
C VAL A 281 -16.48 3.08 -4.75
N ASP A 282 -17.59 2.58 -5.30
CA ASP A 282 -18.92 3.15 -5.04
C ASP A 282 -19.35 2.95 -3.58
N ASP A 283 -19.05 1.80 -2.97
CA ASP A 283 -19.37 1.53 -1.56
C ASP A 283 -18.66 2.52 -0.62
N ILE A 284 -17.36 2.75 -0.82
CA ILE A 284 -16.61 3.70 0.04
C ILE A 284 -17.07 5.15 -0.18
N ILE A 285 -17.39 5.54 -1.41
CA ILE A 285 -17.94 6.87 -1.72
C ILE A 285 -19.33 7.01 -1.09
N GLN A 286 -20.19 6.01 -1.20
CA GLN A 286 -21.53 6.02 -0.61
C GLN A 286 -21.43 6.14 0.92
N HIS A 287 -20.54 5.37 1.56
CA HIS A 287 -20.30 5.48 2.99
C HIS A 287 -19.83 6.89 3.38
N ALA A 288 -18.85 7.44 2.67
CA ALA A 288 -18.33 8.78 2.97
C ALA A 288 -19.42 9.87 2.89
N LYS A 289 -20.36 9.72 1.95
CA LYS A 289 -21.47 10.67 1.74
C LYS A 289 -22.58 10.57 2.77
N THR A 290 -22.85 9.39 3.30
CA THR A 290 -24.11 9.13 4.03
C THR A 290 -23.92 8.71 5.46
N SER A 291 -22.72 8.27 5.86
CA SER A 291 -22.46 7.81 7.22
C SER A 291 -22.19 8.98 8.16
N ASP A 292 -22.77 8.91 9.34
CA ASP A 292 -22.49 9.77 10.51
C ASP A 292 -21.58 9.06 11.54
N ASP A 293 -21.04 7.87 11.21
CA ASP A 293 -20.11 7.15 12.06
C ASP A 293 -18.84 7.98 12.31
N PRO A 294 -18.41 8.16 13.56
CA PRO A 294 -17.26 9.00 13.89
C PRO A 294 -15.90 8.39 13.53
N ARG A 295 -15.87 7.12 13.11
CA ARG A 295 -14.64 6.39 12.76
C ARG A 295 -14.17 6.71 11.34
N PRO A 296 -12.85 6.78 11.10
CA PRO A 296 -12.29 6.83 9.74
C PRO A 296 -12.47 5.48 9.03
N LEU A 297 -12.54 5.52 7.70
CA LEU A 297 -12.49 4.33 6.86
C LEU A 297 -11.07 4.15 6.30
N ILE A 298 -10.45 3.01 6.65
CA ILE A 298 -9.13 2.58 6.20
C ILE A 298 -9.25 1.14 5.74
N MET A 299 -9.21 0.89 4.43
CA MET A 299 -9.38 -0.46 3.87
C MET A 299 -8.25 -1.38 4.36
N CYS A 300 -8.59 -2.47 5.06
CA CYS A 300 -7.57 -3.42 5.48
C CYS A 300 -7.01 -4.24 4.32
N GLU A 301 -7.82 -4.46 3.28
CA GLU A 301 -7.41 -5.09 2.03
C GLU A 301 -8.18 -4.47 0.86
N PHE A 302 -7.47 -4.13 -0.23
CA PHE A 302 -8.08 -3.69 -1.48
C PHE A 302 -7.18 -4.00 -2.67
N ALA A 303 -7.72 -3.89 -3.89
CA ALA A 303 -6.98 -4.02 -5.15
C ALA A 303 -6.13 -5.30 -5.24
N HIS A 304 -6.77 -6.46 -5.03
CA HIS A 304 -6.13 -7.78 -5.08
C HIS A 304 -5.26 -7.96 -6.32
N ALA A 305 -3.94 -8.06 -6.14
CA ALA A 305 -2.93 -7.90 -7.18
C ALA A 305 -2.56 -9.21 -7.90
N MET A 306 -3.38 -10.23 -7.80
CA MET A 306 -3.11 -11.55 -8.37
C MET A 306 -2.99 -11.52 -9.89
N GLY A 307 -1.84 -11.97 -10.41
CA GLY A 307 -1.56 -12.04 -11.83
C GLY A 307 -1.66 -10.67 -12.52
N ASN A 308 -2.42 -10.59 -13.60
CA ASN A 308 -2.65 -9.34 -14.34
C ASN A 308 -3.87 -8.55 -13.81
N SER A 309 -4.04 -8.54 -12.48
CA SER A 309 -5.12 -7.84 -11.78
C SER A 309 -4.64 -6.52 -11.16
N CYS A 310 -5.20 -6.10 -10.02
CA CYS A 310 -4.87 -4.83 -9.34
C CYS A 310 -5.42 -3.58 -10.06
N GLY A 311 -6.67 -3.64 -10.51
CA GLY A 311 -7.32 -2.52 -11.20
C GLY A 311 -7.89 -1.46 -10.27
N ASN A 312 -8.32 -0.33 -10.87
CA ASN A 312 -9.03 0.79 -10.23
C ASN A 312 -8.21 1.50 -9.13
N LEU A 313 -6.88 1.37 -9.12
CA LEU A 313 -6.02 2.04 -8.15
C LEU A 313 -6.25 3.55 -8.13
N LYS A 314 -6.37 4.15 -9.31
CA LYS A 314 -6.61 5.59 -9.45
C LYS A 314 -7.98 6.00 -8.91
N GLU A 315 -9.02 5.25 -9.22
CA GLU A 315 -10.40 5.52 -8.80
C GLU A 315 -10.56 5.43 -7.28
N TYR A 316 -9.94 4.42 -6.65
CA TYR A 316 -9.86 4.35 -5.19
C TYR A 316 -9.15 5.55 -4.61
N TRP A 317 -8.02 5.95 -5.20
CA TRP A 317 -7.22 7.03 -4.66
C TRP A 317 -7.86 8.40 -4.88
N ASP A 318 -8.52 8.61 -6.03
CA ASP A 318 -9.34 9.80 -6.28
C ASP A 318 -10.47 9.93 -5.25
N ALA A 319 -11.10 8.81 -4.86
CA ALA A 319 -12.12 8.81 -3.81
C ALA A 319 -11.51 9.17 -2.44
N VAL A 320 -10.38 8.56 -2.08
CA VAL A 320 -9.65 8.83 -0.83
C VAL A 320 -9.24 10.30 -0.70
N GLU A 321 -8.75 10.91 -1.78
CA GLU A 321 -8.35 12.32 -1.76
C GLU A 321 -9.54 13.30 -1.82
N THR A 322 -10.71 12.83 -2.22
CA THR A 322 -11.90 13.69 -2.41
C THR A 322 -12.83 13.70 -1.20
N TRP A 323 -13.00 12.55 -0.54
CA TRP A 323 -14.04 12.38 0.46
C TRP A 323 -13.47 12.31 1.87
N HIS A 324 -13.94 13.22 2.72
CA HIS A 324 -13.56 13.25 4.13
C HIS A 324 -13.93 11.94 4.84
N GLY A 325 -13.02 11.46 5.69
CA GLY A 325 -13.18 10.20 6.43
C GLY A 325 -12.68 8.97 5.68
N LEU A 326 -12.32 9.08 4.38
CA LEU A 326 -11.59 8.04 3.66
C LEU A 326 -10.09 8.30 3.79
N GLN A 327 -9.34 7.37 4.35
CA GLN A 327 -7.91 7.57 4.60
C GLN A 327 -6.99 6.52 3.97
N GLY A 328 -7.42 5.92 2.85
CA GLY A 328 -6.62 4.95 2.10
C GLY A 328 -6.78 3.52 2.60
N GLY A 329 -5.70 2.75 2.58
CA GLY A 329 -5.74 1.34 2.95
C GLY A 329 -4.50 0.58 2.52
N PHE A 330 -4.59 -0.75 2.57
CA PHE A 330 -3.49 -1.67 2.33
C PHE A 330 -3.81 -2.54 1.11
N VAL A 331 -3.00 -2.42 0.03
CA VAL A 331 -3.13 -3.30 -1.14
C VAL A 331 -2.83 -4.74 -0.74
N TRP A 332 -3.58 -5.70 -1.20
CA TRP A 332 -3.28 -7.11 -1.11
C TRP A 332 -2.57 -7.57 -2.38
N GLU A 333 -1.28 -7.94 -2.32
CA GLU A 333 -0.35 -7.72 -1.23
C GLU A 333 1.04 -7.29 -1.74
N TRP A 334 2.08 -7.33 -0.88
CA TRP A 334 3.41 -6.83 -1.23
C TRP A 334 4.15 -7.69 -2.26
N LYS A 335 4.18 -9.02 -2.05
CA LYS A 335 5.08 -9.90 -2.80
C LYS A 335 4.41 -11.23 -3.11
N ASP A 336 4.60 -11.74 -4.32
CA ASP A 336 4.26 -13.13 -4.68
C ASP A 336 5.02 -14.11 -3.79
N HIS A 337 4.36 -15.19 -3.34
CA HIS A 337 4.97 -16.19 -2.47
C HIS A 337 5.50 -17.42 -3.22
N GLY A 338 5.91 -17.25 -4.48
CA GLY A 338 6.56 -18.31 -5.23
C GLY A 338 7.89 -18.74 -4.60
N ILE A 339 8.16 -20.04 -4.62
CA ILE A 339 9.41 -20.65 -4.17
C ILE A 339 10.26 -20.91 -5.40
N ARG A 340 11.57 -20.59 -5.34
CA ARG A 340 12.49 -20.86 -6.44
C ARG A 340 12.64 -22.36 -6.64
N ALA A 341 12.40 -22.81 -7.85
CA ALA A 341 12.56 -24.20 -8.25
C ALA A 341 13.21 -24.28 -9.64
N GLU A 342 13.73 -25.43 -9.99
CA GLU A 342 14.33 -25.71 -11.28
C GLU A 342 13.76 -26.97 -11.88
N SER A 343 13.44 -26.93 -13.16
CA SER A 343 13.05 -28.11 -13.94
C SER A 343 13.72 -28.06 -15.30
N ASN A 344 14.45 -29.14 -15.66
CA ASN A 344 15.17 -29.24 -16.92
C ASN A 344 16.14 -28.07 -17.21
N GLY A 345 16.81 -27.54 -16.19
CA GLY A 345 17.72 -26.40 -16.30
C GLY A 345 17.03 -25.04 -16.45
N ILE A 346 15.71 -24.96 -16.25
CA ILE A 346 14.94 -23.72 -16.29
C ILE A 346 14.47 -23.40 -14.86
N GLU A 347 14.89 -22.24 -14.33
CA GLU A 347 14.36 -21.71 -13.07
C GLU A 347 12.92 -21.20 -13.25
N TYR A 348 12.08 -21.44 -12.24
CA TYR A 348 10.71 -20.93 -12.20
C TYR A 348 10.27 -20.69 -10.75
N TRP A 349 9.15 -20.00 -10.59
CA TRP A 349 8.49 -19.78 -9.28
C TRP A 349 7.44 -20.86 -9.06
N ALA A 350 7.75 -21.80 -8.19
CA ALA A 350 6.84 -22.88 -7.83
C ALA A 350 5.79 -22.41 -6.81
N TYR A 351 4.59 -22.96 -6.92
CA TYR A 351 3.47 -22.69 -6.02
C TYR A 351 2.67 -23.97 -5.71
N GLY A 352 1.48 -23.82 -5.14
CA GLY A 352 0.67 -24.96 -4.71
C GLY A 352 0.41 -25.99 -5.81
N GLY A 353 0.74 -27.26 -5.53
CA GLY A 353 0.66 -28.40 -6.44
C GLY A 353 1.98 -28.78 -7.09
N ASP A 354 2.94 -27.86 -7.21
CA ASP A 354 4.23 -28.12 -7.85
C ASP A 354 5.14 -29.05 -7.04
N PHE A 355 4.84 -29.25 -5.76
CA PHE A 355 5.59 -30.12 -4.85
C PHE A 355 4.94 -31.51 -4.66
N GLY A 356 3.86 -31.80 -5.40
CA GLY A 356 3.14 -33.06 -5.35
C GLY A 356 2.20 -33.23 -4.16
N GLU A 357 1.83 -32.15 -3.51
CA GLU A 357 0.83 -32.14 -2.43
C GLU A 357 -0.60 -32.24 -2.99
N ASP A 358 -1.47 -32.99 -2.30
CA ASP A 358 -2.88 -33.19 -2.71
C ASP A 358 -3.80 -31.99 -2.41
N ARG A 359 -3.41 -31.16 -1.42
CA ARG A 359 -4.21 -30.02 -0.96
C ARG A 359 -3.45 -28.73 -1.18
N HIS A 360 -3.92 -27.93 -2.12
CA HIS A 360 -3.30 -26.64 -2.48
C HIS A 360 -4.31 -25.75 -3.19
N ASP A 361 -4.00 -24.47 -3.24
CA ASP A 361 -4.80 -23.43 -3.89
C ASP A 361 -4.14 -22.87 -5.17
N LEU A 362 -3.29 -23.68 -5.83
CA LEU A 362 -2.55 -23.29 -7.04
C LEU A 362 -1.75 -22.01 -6.80
N ASN A 363 -1.77 -21.09 -7.77
CA ASN A 363 -1.09 -19.80 -7.70
C ASN A 363 -1.81 -18.74 -6.84
N PHE A 364 -2.74 -19.13 -5.93
CA PHE A 364 -3.45 -18.19 -5.04
C PHE A 364 -2.57 -17.68 -3.88
N VAL A 365 -1.30 -17.58 -4.13
CA VAL A 365 -0.23 -17.03 -3.32
C VAL A 365 0.69 -16.13 -4.16
N CYS A 366 0.34 -15.91 -5.45
CA CYS A 366 1.05 -15.03 -6.37
C CYS A 366 0.18 -13.81 -6.66
N ASP A 367 -0.06 -13.03 -5.61
CA ASP A 367 -0.97 -11.89 -5.56
C ASP A 367 -0.27 -10.60 -5.08
N GLY A 368 1.06 -10.56 -5.27
CA GLY A 368 1.92 -9.46 -4.89
C GLY A 368 2.03 -8.33 -5.92
N LEU A 369 2.45 -7.16 -5.43
CA LEU A 369 2.92 -6.04 -6.25
C LEU A 369 4.34 -6.26 -6.79
N CYS A 370 5.04 -7.29 -6.30
CA CYS A 370 6.37 -7.70 -6.70
C CYS A 370 6.43 -9.20 -6.94
N TRP A 371 7.35 -9.61 -7.83
CA TRP A 371 7.78 -10.99 -7.95
C TRP A 371 8.42 -11.51 -6.65
N PRO A 372 8.57 -12.82 -6.46
CA PRO A 372 9.19 -13.41 -5.26
C PRO A 372 10.59 -12.89 -4.96
N ASP A 373 11.39 -12.53 -5.97
CA ASP A 373 12.72 -11.93 -5.84
C ASP A 373 12.72 -10.43 -5.55
N GLY A 374 11.52 -9.82 -5.51
CA GLY A 374 11.31 -8.40 -5.28
C GLY A 374 11.32 -7.54 -6.54
N ALA A 375 11.45 -8.09 -7.75
CA ALA A 375 11.30 -7.31 -8.97
C ALA A 375 9.87 -6.73 -9.07
N PRO A 376 9.69 -5.43 -9.40
CA PRO A 376 8.36 -4.81 -9.43
C PRO A 376 7.47 -5.40 -10.54
N HIS A 377 6.20 -5.66 -10.22
CA HIS A 377 5.15 -5.75 -11.24
C HIS A 377 4.78 -4.36 -11.77
N SER A 378 4.11 -4.30 -12.91
CA SER A 378 3.60 -3.04 -13.48
C SER A 378 2.66 -2.31 -12.51
N SER A 379 1.87 -3.06 -11.72
CA SER A 379 0.97 -2.54 -10.70
C SER A 379 1.69 -1.74 -9.60
N LEU A 380 2.92 -2.14 -9.20
CA LEU A 380 3.71 -1.35 -8.23
C LEU A 380 4.13 0.01 -8.82
N ILE A 381 4.47 0.05 -10.10
CA ILE A 381 4.85 1.29 -10.77
C ILE A 381 3.65 2.23 -10.89
N GLU A 382 2.47 1.68 -11.23
CA GLU A 382 1.21 2.43 -11.24
C GLU A 382 0.86 2.93 -9.84
N TYR A 383 0.91 2.07 -8.83
CA TYR A 383 0.63 2.43 -7.45
C TYR A 383 1.54 3.58 -6.97
N LYS A 384 2.85 3.51 -7.25
CA LYS A 384 3.79 4.61 -6.98
C LYS A 384 3.31 5.94 -7.55
N LYS A 385 2.80 5.93 -8.78
CA LYS A 385 2.30 7.13 -9.45
C LYS A 385 1.02 7.64 -8.82
N VAL A 386 0.10 6.74 -8.53
CA VAL A 386 -1.22 7.06 -7.98
C VAL A 386 -1.10 7.71 -6.59
N ILE A 387 -0.27 7.13 -5.71
CA ILE A 387 -0.09 7.59 -4.32
C ILE A 387 1.04 8.62 -4.13
N GLN A 388 1.57 9.20 -5.19
CA GLN A 388 2.68 10.15 -5.08
C GLN A 388 2.34 11.34 -4.15
N PRO A 389 3.29 11.76 -3.28
CA PRO A 389 3.02 12.79 -2.28
C PRO A 389 3.08 14.22 -2.82
N ILE A 390 3.32 14.39 -4.10
CA ILE A 390 3.37 15.69 -4.77
C ILE A 390 2.58 15.57 -6.07
N SER A 391 1.70 16.52 -6.35
CA SER A 391 0.98 16.55 -7.62
C SER A 391 1.04 17.92 -8.28
N VAL A 392 1.07 17.92 -9.61
CA VAL A 392 0.90 19.12 -10.40
C VAL A 392 -0.38 18.99 -11.21
N THR A 393 -1.16 20.05 -11.29
CA THR A 393 -2.34 20.14 -12.15
C THR A 393 -2.20 21.32 -13.09
N ARG A 394 -2.55 21.12 -14.37
CA ARG A 394 -2.57 22.22 -15.34
C ARG A 394 -3.84 23.05 -15.15
N ARG A 395 -3.67 24.34 -15.00
CA ARG A 395 -4.73 25.36 -15.06
C ARG A 395 -4.66 26.09 -16.40
N SER A 396 -5.63 26.90 -16.73
CA SER A 396 -5.69 27.54 -18.06
C SER A 396 -4.42 28.31 -18.45
N LYS A 397 -3.77 28.98 -17.49
CA LYS A 397 -2.60 29.87 -17.76
C LYS A 397 -1.36 29.51 -16.93
N HIS A 398 -1.46 28.60 -15.96
CA HIS A 398 -0.39 28.24 -15.04
C HIS A 398 -0.51 26.78 -14.60
N TYR A 399 0.45 26.32 -13.82
CA TYR A 399 0.44 25.03 -13.17
C TYR A 399 0.28 25.22 -11.66
N ARG A 400 -0.47 24.33 -11.01
CA ARG A 400 -0.63 24.28 -9.57
C ARG A 400 0.09 23.06 -9.02
N LEU A 401 1.07 23.33 -8.20
CA LEU A 401 1.76 22.35 -7.38
C LEU A 401 1.00 22.17 -6.06
N THR A 402 0.71 20.94 -5.67
CA THR A 402 0.13 20.61 -4.36
C THR A 402 1.08 19.70 -3.59
N ASN A 403 1.41 20.09 -2.36
CA ASN A 403 2.15 19.26 -1.43
C ASN A 403 1.17 18.37 -0.66
N LYS A 404 1.21 17.06 -0.90
CA LYS A 404 0.40 16.03 -0.24
C LYS A 404 1.17 15.26 0.84
N HIS A 405 2.34 15.75 1.24
CA HIS A 405 3.01 15.28 2.44
C HIS A 405 2.23 15.69 3.70
N ASP A 406 2.41 14.91 4.76
CA ASP A 406 1.71 15.14 6.02
C ASP A 406 2.53 16.05 6.96
N HIS A 407 3.86 15.99 6.92
CA HIS A 407 4.74 16.65 7.91
C HIS A 407 5.92 17.44 7.31
N ILE A 408 6.25 17.30 6.02
CA ILE A 408 7.41 17.95 5.41
C ILE A 408 7.01 18.92 4.29
N ASP A 409 7.80 19.99 4.16
CA ASP A 409 7.69 20.90 3.02
C ASP A 409 8.44 20.36 1.78
N LEU A 410 8.36 21.08 0.67
CA LEU A 410 8.99 20.66 -0.58
C LEU A 410 10.44 21.13 -0.75
N SER A 411 11.08 21.70 0.27
CA SER A 411 12.46 22.20 0.18
C SER A 411 13.50 21.11 -0.09
N GLY A 412 13.17 19.85 0.24
CA GLY A 412 14.01 18.68 0.01
C GLY A 412 14.06 18.17 -1.43
N TYR A 413 13.35 18.81 -2.38
CA TYR A 413 13.22 18.32 -3.75
C TYR A 413 13.84 19.27 -4.77
N ASP A 414 14.54 18.69 -5.75
CA ASP A 414 14.89 19.35 -7.01
C ASP A 414 13.79 19.13 -8.02
N VAL A 415 13.40 20.19 -8.74
CA VAL A 415 12.33 20.14 -9.72
C VAL A 415 12.87 20.40 -11.10
N SER A 416 12.69 19.45 -12.01
CA SER A 416 13.08 19.54 -13.41
C SER A 416 11.87 19.42 -14.33
N TRP A 417 11.92 20.08 -15.47
CA TRP A 417 10.92 19.91 -16.50
C TRP A 417 11.56 19.51 -17.83
N TYR A 418 10.80 18.78 -18.64
CA TYR A 418 11.19 18.26 -19.95
C TYR A 418 10.06 18.54 -20.94
N LEU A 419 10.39 19.19 -22.05
CA LEU A 419 9.51 19.27 -23.19
C LEU A 419 9.84 18.13 -24.15
N LEU A 420 8.90 17.23 -24.36
CA LEU A 420 9.04 16.12 -25.29
C LEU A 420 8.21 16.42 -26.55
N ALA A 421 8.75 16.08 -27.73
CA ALA A 421 7.98 16.03 -28.97
C ALA A 421 8.12 14.62 -29.56
N ASP A 422 6.99 13.96 -29.78
CA ASP A 422 6.90 12.56 -30.22
C ASP A 422 7.79 11.60 -29.35
N GLY A 423 7.81 11.83 -28.04
CA GLY A 423 8.58 11.05 -27.06
C GLY A 423 10.04 11.50 -26.86
N GLU A 424 10.58 12.34 -27.73
CA GLU A 424 11.98 12.79 -27.66
C GLU A 424 12.12 14.14 -26.94
N VAL A 425 13.10 14.23 -26.02
CA VAL A 425 13.35 15.47 -25.28
C VAL A 425 13.91 16.55 -26.21
N GLN A 426 13.15 17.61 -26.38
CA GLN A 426 13.53 18.78 -27.17
C GLN A 426 14.19 19.88 -26.33
N ARG A 427 13.66 20.10 -25.13
CA ARG A 427 14.14 21.10 -24.18
C ARG A 427 13.95 20.60 -22.77
N GLN A 428 14.79 21.10 -21.88
CA GLN A 428 14.68 20.81 -20.45
C GLN A 428 15.14 22.00 -19.62
N GLY A 429 14.71 22.07 -18.38
CA GLY A 429 15.15 23.09 -17.44
C GLY A 429 14.89 22.71 -15.99
N LYS A 430 15.36 23.55 -15.09
CA LYS A 430 15.12 23.40 -13.65
C LYS A 430 14.27 24.56 -13.14
N LEU A 431 13.41 24.27 -12.20
CA LEU A 431 12.67 25.27 -11.43
C LEU A 431 13.42 25.59 -10.15
N LYS A 432 13.14 26.77 -9.58
CA LYS A 432 13.60 27.08 -8.21
C LYS A 432 12.94 26.11 -7.24
N PRO A 433 13.65 25.72 -6.16
CA PRO A 433 13.06 24.89 -5.14
C PRO A 433 11.81 25.51 -4.53
N PHE A 434 10.78 24.71 -4.39
CA PHE A 434 9.56 25.09 -3.69
C PHE A 434 9.74 24.88 -2.18
N LYS A 435 9.00 25.65 -1.39
CA LYS A 435 8.94 25.54 0.08
C LYS A 435 7.49 25.39 0.54
N THR A 436 6.64 24.91 -0.35
CA THR A 436 5.21 24.75 -0.11
C THR A 436 5.01 23.85 1.13
N PRO A 437 4.34 24.34 2.18
CA PRO A 437 4.08 23.55 3.40
C PRO A 437 3.20 22.33 3.13
N PRO A 438 3.16 21.33 4.05
CA PRO A 438 2.26 20.19 3.97
C PRO A 438 0.80 20.62 3.82
N GLY A 439 0.06 19.98 2.91
CA GLY A 439 -1.35 20.26 2.65
C GLY A 439 -1.64 21.56 1.88
N PHE A 440 -0.63 22.35 1.52
CA PHE A 440 -0.79 23.60 0.78
C PHE A 440 -0.45 23.44 -0.70
N TYR A 441 -0.80 24.47 -1.48
CA TYR A 441 -0.47 24.54 -2.90
C TYR A 441 0.22 25.86 -3.26
N GLU A 442 0.91 25.86 -4.41
CA GLU A 442 1.57 27.03 -4.98
C GLU A 442 1.40 27.03 -6.51
N ASP A 443 1.10 28.18 -7.09
CA ASP A 443 0.93 28.34 -8.52
C ASP A 443 2.24 28.83 -9.16
N PHE A 444 2.61 28.27 -10.33
CA PHE A 444 3.84 28.62 -11.04
C PHE A 444 3.68 28.53 -12.55
N ASN A 445 4.63 29.08 -13.28
CA ASN A 445 4.67 29.05 -14.74
C ASN A 445 5.95 28.38 -15.24
N ILE A 446 5.87 27.75 -16.39
CA ILE A 446 7.01 27.24 -17.15
C ILE A 446 6.96 27.85 -18.53
N ASP A 447 8.03 28.57 -18.92
CA ASP A 447 8.22 29.00 -20.28
C ASP A 447 8.93 27.87 -21.05
N VAL A 448 8.19 27.17 -21.87
CA VAL A 448 8.71 26.09 -22.72
C VAL A 448 9.16 26.61 -24.10
N GLY A 449 8.95 27.90 -24.39
CA GLY A 449 9.17 28.52 -25.70
C GLY A 449 8.17 28.05 -26.77
N GLU A 450 8.52 28.23 -28.06
CA GLU A 450 7.68 27.82 -29.16
C GLU A 450 7.57 26.28 -29.28
N LEU A 451 6.34 25.80 -29.54
CA LEU A 451 6.05 24.39 -29.74
C LEU A 451 6.14 24.04 -31.23
N ALA A 452 6.57 22.84 -31.57
CA ALA A 452 6.51 22.31 -32.93
C ALA A 452 5.04 22.16 -33.35
N ALA A 453 4.69 22.76 -34.49
CA ALA A 453 3.30 22.80 -34.96
C ALA A 453 2.81 21.44 -35.52
N ASP A 454 3.76 20.58 -35.91
CA ASP A 454 3.54 19.33 -36.63
C ASP A 454 3.69 18.10 -35.72
N ARG A 455 4.04 18.28 -34.43
CA ARG A 455 4.31 17.21 -33.50
C ARG A 455 3.45 17.32 -32.24
N GLU A 456 3.22 16.16 -31.62
CA GLU A 456 2.64 16.11 -30.29
C GLU A 456 3.67 16.56 -29.26
N SER A 457 3.32 17.55 -28.43
CA SER A 457 4.22 18.10 -27.43
C SER A 457 3.70 17.83 -26.02
N VAL A 458 4.52 17.18 -25.21
CA VAL A 458 4.22 16.83 -23.81
C VAL A 458 5.21 17.55 -22.89
N LEU A 459 4.69 18.23 -21.89
CA LEU A 459 5.48 18.75 -20.78
C LEU A 459 5.46 17.74 -19.64
N ARG A 460 6.63 17.26 -19.23
CA ARG A 460 6.85 16.41 -18.06
C ARG A 460 7.55 17.21 -16.97
N ILE A 461 7.06 17.13 -15.73
CA ILE A 461 7.64 17.76 -14.55
C ILE A 461 8.00 16.66 -13.56
N GLU A 462 9.22 16.69 -13.03
CA GLU A 462 9.75 15.66 -12.11
C GLU A 462 10.24 16.27 -10.81
N PHE A 463 9.95 15.57 -9.70
CA PHE A 463 10.41 15.89 -8.34
C PHE A 463 11.35 14.80 -7.87
N ARG A 464 12.61 15.19 -7.62
CA ARG A 464 13.67 14.26 -7.21
C ARG A 464 14.27 14.69 -5.87
N LEU A 465 14.62 13.72 -5.02
CA LEU A 465 15.33 14.01 -3.78
C LEU A 465 16.59 14.81 -4.09
N ARG A 466 16.76 15.96 -3.42
CA ARG A 466 17.96 16.80 -3.53
C ARG A 466 19.15 16.15 -2.88
N GLU A 467 18.99 15.64 -1.67
CA GLU A 467 20.00 14.96 -0.89
C GLU A 467 19.65 13.49 -0.70
N ALA A 468 20.63 12.67 -0.35
CA ALA A 468 20.37 11.31 0.04
C ALA A 468 19.62 11.27 1.38
N SER A 469 18.67 10.36 1.50
CA SER A 469 17.96 10.01 2.73
C SER A 469 18.41 8.64 3.25
N ASN A 470 17.86 8.21 4.40
CA ASN A 470 18.08 6.85 4.93
C ASN A 470 17.45 5.74 4.07
N TRP A 471 16.60 6.08 3.09
CA TRP A 471 15.89 5.10 2.24
C TRP A 471 16.20 5.23 0.73
N ALA A 472 16.75 6.35 0.25
CA ALA A 472 17.10 6.53 -1.16
C ALA A 472 18.29 7.48 -1.36
N LYS A 473 18.97 7.30 -2.51
CA LYS A 473 20.06 8.19 -2.94
C LYS A 473 19.50 9.53 -3.45
N SER A 474 20.36 10.58 -3.44
CA SER A 474 20.09 11.82 -4.16
C SER A 474 19.70 11.54 -5.62
N GLY A 475 18.76 12.30 -6.16
CA GLY A 475 18.23 12.13 -7.52
C GLY A 475 17.11 11.09 -7.65
N HIS A 476 16.72 10.40 -6.56
CA HIS A 476 15.59 9.47 -6.62
C HIS A 476 14.29 10.18 -7.04
N LEU A 477 13.60 9.66 -8.06
CA LEU A 477 12.32 10.18 -8.56
C LEU A 477 11.19 9.81 -7.59
N VAL A 478 10.59 10.83 -6.97
CA VAL A 478 9.49 10.68 -6.02
C VAL A 478 8.14 10.89 -6.69
N ALA A 479 8.03 11.94 -7.51
CA ALA A 479 6.77 12.27 -8.18
C ALA A 479 7.03 12.86 -9.58
N TRP A 480 6.04 12.70 -10.46
CA TRP A 480 6.06 13.31 -11.79
C TRP A 480 4.65 13.51 -12.33
N ASP A 481 4.48 14.55 -13.17
CA ASP A 481 3.24 14.75 -13.92
C ASP A 481 3.54 15.11 -15.37
N GLN A 482 2.60 14.78 -16.26
CA GLN A 482 2.72 15.01 -17.71
C GLN A 482 1.49 15.70 -18.25
N PHE A 483 1.71 16.63 -19.18
CA PHE A 483 0.65 17.46 -19.77
C PHE A 483 0.82 17.52 -21.28
N LEU A 484 -0.20 17.13 -22.02
CA LEU A 484 -0.27 17.40 -23.44
C LEU A 484 -0.48 18.90 -23.64
N ILE A 485 0.52 19.60 -24.16
CA ILE A 485 0.51 21.06 -24.32
C ILE A 485 0.46 21.52 -25.77
N GLY A 486 0.84 20.68 -26.72
CA GLY A 486 0.71 20.89 -28.16
C GLY A 486 0.18 19.61 -28.81
N LYS A 487 -0.89 19.73 -29.55
CA LYS A 487 -1.34 18.64 -30.42
C LYS A 487 -0.68 18.85 -31.78
N SER A 488 -0.14 17.79 -32.37
CA SER A 488 0.06 17.76 -33.80
C SER A 488 -1.24 18.31 -34.42
N LYS A 489 -1.14 19.37 -35.21
CA LYS A 489 -2.15 19.57 -36.24
C LYS A 489 -2.04 18.30 -37.07
N LYS A 490 -2.77 17.23 -36.66
CA LYS A 490 -3.11 16.24 -37.66
C LYS A 490 -3.59 17.09 -38.80
N SER A 491 -2.76 17.24 -39.86
CA SER A 491 -3.36 17.41 -41.13
C SER A 491 -4.46 16.38 -41.08
N GLU A 492 -5.72 16.76 -41.12
CA GLU A 492 -6.65 15.90 -41.82
C GLU A 492 -5.82 15.48 -43.02
N ARG A 493 -5.17 14.31 -42.92
CA ARG A 493 -4.80 13.64 -44.14
C ARG A 493 -6.18 13.48 -44.77
N GLN A 494 -6.59 14.52 -45.47
CA GLN A 494 -7.50 14.31 -46.55
C GLN A 494 -6.88 13.12 -47.23
N ALA A 495 -7.54 11.95 -47.10
CA ALA A 495 -7.12 10.79 -47.82
C ALA A 495 -6.80 11.31 -49.20
N ARG A 496 -5.48 11.50 -49.48
CA ARG A 496 -5.12 11.90 -50.85
C ARG A 496 -5.74 10.79 -51.63
N VAL A 497 -6.78 11.13 -52.38
CA VAL A 497 -7.30 10.25 -53.39
C VAL A 497 -6.08 9.91 -54.19
N GLY A 498 -5.58 8.69 -54.00
CA GLY A 498 -4.38 8.24 -54.67
C GLY A 498 -4.62 8.46 -56.16
N GLU A 499 -3.64 9.01 -56.87
CA GLU A 499 -3.72 9.22 -58.29
C GLU A 499 -3.88 7.87 -59.04
N THR A 500 -3.64 6.76 -58.37
CA THR A 500 -3.85 5.39 -58.88
C THR A 500 -5.29 4.93 -58.66
N PRO A 501 -6.02 4.72 -59.72
CA PRO A 501 -7.41 4.23 -59.62
C PRO A 501 -7.45 2.87 -58.98
N VAL A 502 -8.42 2.66 -58.07
CA VAL A 502 -8.71 1.34 -57.51
C VAL A 502 -9.29 0.46 -58.62
N ARG A 503 -8.66 -0.68 -58.87
CA ARG A 503 -9.12 -1.71 -59.80
C ARG A 503 -9.99 -2.70 -59.04
N HIS A 504 -11.18 -2.93 -59.55
CA HIS A 504 -12.09 -3.94 -59.07
C HIS A 504 -12.04 -5.14 -60.03
N SER A 505 -11.68 -6.29 -59.55
CA SER A 505 -11.85 -7.59 -60.22
C SER A 505 -12.60 -8.50 -59.29
N SER A 506 -13.25 -9.54 -59.81
CA SER A 506 -14.06 -10.47 -59.02
C SER A 506 -13.43 -10.80 -57.66
N GLY A 507 -14.01 -10.28 -56.58
CA GLY A 507 -13.56 -10.50 -55.22
C GLY A 507 -12.26 -9.82 -54.79
N ARG A 508 -11.72 -8.83 -55.55
CA ARG A 508 -10.49 -8.11 -55.19
C ARG A 508 -10.57 -6.63 -55.54
N LEU A 509 -10.30 -5.77 -54.58
CA LEU A 509 -10.03 -4.36 -54.73
C LEU A 509 -8.52 -4.15 -54.64
N SER A 510 -7.91 -3.44 -55.59
CA SER A 510 -6.46 -3.19 -55.57
C SER A 510 -6.07 -1.89 -56.24
N ASN A 511 -4.99 -1.29 -55.76
CA ASN A 511 -4.17 -0.32 -56.47
C ASN A 511 -2.71 -0.79 -56.45
N ASP A 512 -1.76 0.09 -56.74
CA ASP A 512 -0.36 -0.27 -56.82
C ASP A 512 0.25 -0.64 -55.47
N ASP A 513 -0.33 -0.15 -54.35
CA ASP A 513 0.21 -0.30 -53.00
C ASP A 513 -0.66 -1.19 -52.10
N LEU A 514 -1.97 -1.27 -52.36
CA LEU A 514 -2.95 -1.94 -51.50
C LEU A 514 -3.79 -2.92 -52.31
N ALA A 515 -3.98 -4.12 -51.78
CA ALA A 515 -4.96 -5.06 -52.32
C ALA A 515 -5.79 -5.67 -51.18
N ILE A 516 -7.10 -5.75 -51.36
CA ILE A 516 -8.03 -6.41 -50.46
C ILE A 516 -8.77 -7.47 -51.25
N THR A 517 -8.69 -8.72 -50.82
CA THR A 517 -9.39 -9.85 -51.42
C THR A 517 -10.58 -10.23 -50.56
N PHE A 518 -11.72 -10.49 -51.18
CA PHE A 518 -12.98 -10.85 -50.55
C PHE A 518 -13.39 -12.26 -50.97
N ASP A 519 -14.06 -12.96 -50.08
CA ASP A 519 -14.76 -14.19 -50.36
C ASP A 519 -16.16 -14.05 -49.77
N ASN A 520 -17.17 -13.96 -50.66
CA ASN A 520 -18.52 -13.55 -50.29
C ASN A 520 -18.49 -12.25 -49.48
N ASP A 521 -18.94 -12.25 -48.24
CA ASP A 521 -19.04 -11.07 -47.36
C ASP A 521 -17.83 -10.90 -46.41
N ASN A 522 -16.73 -11.65 -46.67
CA ASN A 522 -15.55 -11.64 -45.80
C ASN A 522 -14.32 -11.09 -46.52
N ILE A 523 -13.53 -10.30 -45.79
CA ILE A 523 -12.18 -9.95 -46.22
C ILE A 523 -11.29 -11.19 -46.02
N ARG A 524 -10.68 -11.69 -47.08
CA ARG A 524 -9.76 -12.82 -47.06
C ARG A 524 -8.33 -12.42 -46.82
N THR A 525 -7.89 -11.41 -47.55
CA THR A 525 -6.53 -10.92 -47.40
C THR A 525 -6.49 -9.41 -47.52
N VAL A 526 -5.61 -8.79 -46.74
CA VAL A 526 -5.20 -7.40 -46.94
C VAL A 526 -3.70 -7.41 -47.23
N GLU A 527 -3.30 -6.89 -48.36
CA GLU A 527 -1.92 -6.78 -48.81
C GLU A 527 -1.51 -5.30 -48.89
N ILE A 528 -0.33 -4.97 -48.39
CA ILE A 528 0.28 -3.64 -48.53
C ILE A 528 1.66 -3.83 -49.13
N ALA A 529 1.95 -3.11 -50.23
CA ALA A 529 3.23 -3.18 -50.97
C ALA A 529 3.65 -4.63 -51.29
N GLY A 530 2.68 -5.51 -51.62
CA GLY A 530 2.89 -6.92 -51.90
C GLY A 530 3.08 -7.84 -50.71
N HIS A 531 2.98 -7.32 -49.50
CA HIS A 531 3.04 -8.14 -48.26
C HIS A 531 1.64 -8.34 -47.67
N VAL A 532 1.28 -9.59 -47.43
CA VAL A 532 0.01 -9.93 -46.74
C VAL A 532 0.13 -9.55 -45.26
N ILE A 533 -0.73 -8.62 -44.81
CA ILE A 533 -0.76 -8.14 -43.43
C ILE A 533 -1.93 -8.71 -42.63
N SER A 534 -2.95 -9.22 -43.28
CA SER A 534 -4.06 -9.92 -42.64
C SER A 534 -4.60 -11.02 -43.56
N THR A 535 -4.97 -12.14 -43.00
CA THR A 535 -5.57 -13.31 -43.67
C THR A 535 -7.02 -13.56 -43.26
N ASP A 536 -7.56 -12.73 -42.36
CA ASP A 536 -8.89 -12.89 -41.82
C ASP A 536 -9.66 -11.57 -41.85
N SER A 537 -11.00 -11.67 -41.90
CA SER A 537 -11.90 -10.55 -41.75
C SER A 537 -11.80 -9.93 -40.38
N PRO A 538 -11.86 -8.59 -40.26
CA PRO A 538 -12.09 -7.94 -38.98
C PRO A 538 -13.39 -8.47 -38.36
N GLN A 539 -13.31 -8.87 -37.10
CA GLN A 539 -14.46 -9.33 -36.32
C GLN A 539 -14.69 -8.43 -35.13
N LEU A 540 -15.95 -8.17 -34.80
CA LEU A 540 -16.29 -7.57 -33.52
C LEU A 540 -15.95 -8.56 -32.41
N ASN A 541 -15.29 -8.09 -31.38
CA ASN A 541 -14.94 -8.91 -30.24
C ASN A 541 -15.46 -8.27 -28.96
N PHE A 542 -16.31 -9.00 -28.22
CA PHE A 542 -16.79 -8.66 -26.87
C PHE A 542 -16.14 -9.49 -25.78
N TRP A 543 -15.15 -10.30 -26.13
CA TRP A 543 -14.43 -11.17 -25.23
C TRP A 543 -13.01 -10.66 -25.03
N ARG A 544 -12.57 -10.53 -23.77
CA ARG A 544 -11.16 -10.38 -23.43
C ARG A 544 -10.65 -11.63 -22.73
N ALA A 545 -9.36 -11.88 -22.76
CA ALA A 545 -8.75 -12.91 -21.93
C ALA A 545 -9.08 -12.67 -20.46
N PRO A 546 -9.64 -13.66 -19.74
CA PRO A 546 -9.91 -13.50 -18.33
C PRO A 546 -8.62 -13.40 -17.53
N MET A 547 -8.67 -12.60 -16.48
CA MET A 547 -7.60 -12.49 -15.48
C MET A 547 -7.91 -13.38 -14.26
N ASP A 548 -6.93 -13.56 -13.38
CA ASP A 548 -7.10 -14.40 -12.19
C ASP A 548 -8.30 -14.00 -11.34
N ASN A 549 -8.53 -12.71 -11.14
CA ASN A 549 -9.67 -12.21 -10.36
C ASN A 549 -11.03 -12.36 -11.08
N ASP A 550 -11.05 -12.66 -12.36
CA ASP A 550 -12.31 -12.92 -13.08
C ASP A 550 -12.89 -14.32 -12.79
N GLY A 551 -12.14 -15.20 -12.11
CA GLY A 551 -12.62 -16.53 -11.71
C GLY A 551 -12.16 -17.66 -12.61
N ILE A 552 -10.98 -17.56 -13.24
CA ILE A 552 -10.46 -18.57 -14.18
C ILE A 552 -10.15 -19.93 -13.54
N LYS A 553 -10.07 -20.02 -12.21
CA LYS A 553 -9.70 -21.25 -11.50
C LYS A 553 -10.83 -22.28 -11.38
N GLY A 554 -12.08 -21.90 -11.66
CA GLY A 554 -13.23 -22.81 -11.65
C GLY A 554 -13.58 -23.39 -10.27
N TRP A 555 -13.14 -22.77 -9.17
CA TRP A 555 -13.50 -23.20 -7.81
C TRP A 555 -14.97 -22.88 -7.50
N SER A 556 -15.53 -23.57 -6.50
CA SER A 556 -16.87 -23.26 -5.99
C SER A 556 -16.97 -21.77 -5.60
N GLY A 557 -18.02 -21.10 -6.10
CA GLY A 557 -18.24 -19.67 -5.92
C GLY A 557 -17.55 -18.77 -6.97
N GLN A 558 -16.69 -19.31 -7.83
CA GLN A 558 -16.07 -18.55 -8.92
C GLN A 558 -17.06 -18.25 -10.05
N GLU A 559 -18.11 -19.04 -10.19
CA GLU A 559 -19.20 -18.85 -11.16
C GLU A 559 -19.99 -17.53 -10.96
N GLN A 560 -19.84 -16.89 -9.80
CA GLN A 560 -20.41 -15.57 -9.52
C GLN A 560 -19.50 -14.42 -9.97
N LYS A 561 -18.24 -14.71 -10.29
CA LYS A 561 -17.27 -13.73 -10.78
C LYS A 561 -17.50 -13.37 -12.24
N PRO A 562 -16.84 -12.34 -12.77
CA PRO A 562 -17.07 -11.84 -14.14
C PRO A 562 -17.05 -12.93 -15.22
N LEU A 563 -16.05 -13.83 -15.20
CA LEU A 563 -15.94 -14.93 -16.18
C LEU A 563 -17.18 -15.83 -16.19
N GLY A 564 -17.65 -16.23 -15.00
CA GLY A 564 -18.86 -17.05 -14.90
C GLY A 564 -20.11 -16.31 -15.40
N SER A 565 -20.21 -15.00 -15.20
CA SER A 565 -21.29 -14.18 -15.76
C SER A 565 -21.20 -14.09 -17.27
N TRP A 566 -20.02 -13.83 -17.83
CA TRP A 566 -19.81 -13.76 -19.28
C TRP A 566 -20.18 -15.07 -20.00
N GLN A 567 -19.82 -16.22 -19.39
CA GLN A 567 -20.16 -17.55 -19.91
C GLN A 567 -21.66 -17.83 -19.82
N ARG A 568 -22.33 -17.46 -18.72
CA ARG A 568 -23.80 -17.59 -18.61
C ARG A 568 -24.53 -16.74 -19.65
N ASP A 569 -23.98 -15.57 -19.97
CA ASP A 569 -24.56 -14.66 -20.97
C ASP A 569 -24.16 -15.05 -22.39
N GLY A 570 -23.34 -16.10 -22.57
CA GLY A 570 -22.95 -16.67 -23.87
C GLY A 570 -21.93 -15.80 -24.62
N LEU A 571 -21.19 -14.90 -23.94
CA LEU A 571 -20.25 -13.99 -24.59
C LEU A 571 -19.04 -14.72 -25.21
N ASP A 572 -18.71 -15.92 -24.75
CA ASP A 572 -17.68 -16.81 -25.29
C ASP A 572 -18.14 -17.62 -26.51
N GLN A 573 -19.44 -17.59 -26.83
CA GLN A 573 -20.08 -18.38 -27.88
C GLN A 573 -20.87 -17.51 -28.88
N ILE A 574 -20.52 -16.22 -28.95
CA ILE A 574 -21.20 -15.30 -29.86
C ILE A 574 -20.93 -15.71 -31.31
N ASP A 575 -21.98 -16.05 -32.04
CA ASP A 575 -21.94 -16.29 -33.49
C ASP A 575 -22.31 -14.98 -34.22
N TRP A 576 -21.41 -14.54 -35.08
CA TRP A 576 -21.56 -13.29 -35.80
C TRP A 576 -22.17 -13.53 -37.17
N GLN A 577 -23.30 -12.90 -37.42
CA GLN A 577 -23.83 -12.74 -38.76
C GLN A 577 -23.59 -11.30 -39.20
N HIS A 578 -22.93 -11.13 -40.32
CA HIS A 578 -22.69 -9.80 -40.90
C HIS A 578 -22.90 -9.85 -42.42
N ASP A 579 -23.48 -8.80 -42.93
CA ASP A 579 -23.56 -8.52 -44.36
C ASP A 579 -22.60 -7.39 -44.68
N MET A 580 -21.74 -7.57 -45.68
CA MET A 580 -20.84 -6.56 -46.15
C MET A 580 -21.41 -5.96 -47.43
N VAL A 581 -21.66 -4.64 -47.41
CA VAL A 581 -22.06 -3.90 -48.57
C VAL A 581 -20.83 -3.13 -49.09
N VAL A 582 -20.41 -3.44 -50.31
CA VAL A 582 -19.39 -2.65 -51.02
C VAL A 582 -20.10 -1.62 -51.88
N GLU A 583 -20.05 -0.35 -51.46
CA GLU A 583 -20.57 0.75 -52.28
C GLU A 583 -19.45 1.31 -53.15
N GLU A 584 -19.59 1.21 -54.46
CA GLU A 584 -18.77 1.94 -55.42
C GLU A 584 -19.17 3.43 -55.42
N SER A 585 -18.36 4.26 -54.82
CA SER A 585 -18.54 5.70 -54.85
C SER A 585 -17.40 6.38 -55.60
N SER A 586 -17.72 7.11 -56.64
CA SER A 586 -16.77 8.02 -57.34
C SER A 586 -16.46 9.27 -56.54
N ARG A 587 -17.10 9.46 -55.37
CA ARG A 587 -16.87 10.57 -54.44
C ARG A 587 -16.64 10.08 -53.05
N ARG A 588 -15.51 10.50 -52.50
CA ARG A 588 -15.05 10.39 -51.14
C ARG A 588 -16.13 10.28 -50.07
N SER A 589 -16.11 9.26 -49.30
CA SER A 589 -16.35 9.31 -47.84
C SER A 589 -16.18 7.90 -47.28
N PHE A 590 -15.20 7.73 -46.47
CA PHE A 590 -15.10 6.66 -45.51
C PHE A 590 -14.95 7.30 -44.14
#